data_9d50339838a999a1d24781359ea98b77
#
_entry.id   9d50339838a999a1d24781359ea98b77
#
_cell.length_a   1.000
_cell.length_b   1.000
_cell.length_c   1.000
_cell.angle_alpha   90.00
_cell.angle_beta   90.00
_cell.angle_gamma   90.00
#
_symmetry.space_group_name_H-M   'P 1'
#
loop_
_entity.id
_entity.type
_entity.pdbx_description
1 polymer ?
#
loop_
_entity_poly.entity_id
_entity_poly.type
_entity_poly.pdbx_seq_one_letter_code
_entity_poly.pdbx_strand_id
1 'polypeptide(L)'
;MYCNIMFTVASYLVEQLSGMAFPDYLEEKIFKPLGMTSTNLQASRARERGLGDRLAVGHYWDDEAGAYQKHPAYDCKEGQGAGAIITTAEDYLKWVKALMNQKGPITKEVYQGLVKMRIIPDSDPHADDIAPGCSPVAYSAGLEVFWYRGHLVVSHDGGIPIFGSTHFFLPSIKFGGVILGNGSDTGNVITVLLRELIDEALEVPVSERPNWLEHYDRLDQDDGKKDALEKVCKKLGVESRESEPLTMPTSSYEGTYSHPGYGEMVVSTKDGEPFIDATDRTDGGLLLRFEHVCQQTKFIANISSNLCGGDEPVAAEFELGEDGAVRMGIHLEADLEELMWFKKVKETSLPLR
;
A
#
# COMPACT_ATOMS: atom_id res chain seq x y z
N MET A 1 7.61 10.18 -6.79
CA MET A 1 6.58 9.53 -5.94
C MET A 1 6.01 8.33 -6.69
N TYR A 2 5.90 7.17 -6.06
CA TYR A 2 5.14 5.99 -6.53
C TYR A 2 3.65 6.19 -6.23
N CYS A 3 2.77 5.74 -7.15
CA CYS A 3 1.33 5.89 -6.93
C CYS A 3 0.55 4.73 -7.58
N ASN A 4 -0.13 3.95 -6.77
CA ASN A 4 -0.99 2.83 -7.20
C ASN A 4 -2.12 3.29 -8.13
N ILE A 5 -2.67 4.49 -7.92
CA ILE A 5 -3.76 5.04 -8.75
C ILE A 5 -3.32 5.17 -10.22
N MET A 6 -2.06 5.51 -10.49
CA MET A 6 -1.56 5.61 -11.86
C MET A 6 -1.58 4.27 -12.60
N PHE A 7 -1.37 3.15 -11.89
CA PHE A 7 -1.51 1.81 -12.48
C PHE A 7 -2.97 1.44 -12.71
N THR A 8 -3.87 1.90 -11.85
CA THR A 8 -5.32 1.77 -12.08
C THR A 8 -5.76 2.57 -13.31
N VAL A 9 -5.27 3.80 -13.48
CA VAL A 9 -5.48 4.59 -14.70
C VAL A 9 -4.90 3.88 -15.93
N ALA A 10 -3.72 3.27 -15.81
CA ALA A 10 -3.12 2.50 -16.90
C ALA A 10 -3.97 1.27 -17.27
N SER A 11 -4.56 0.56 -16.29
CA SER A 11 -5.47 -0.56 -16.58
C SER A 11 -6.71 -0.10 -17.33
N TYR A 12 -7.29 1.03 -16.96
CA TYR A 12 -8.41 1.63 -17.68
C TYR A 12 -8.01 2.03 -19.12
N LEU A 13 -6.81 2.60 -19.30
CA LEU A 13 -6.30 2.92 -20.65
C LEU A 13 -6.18 1.66 -21.53
N VAL A 14 -5.74 0.53 -20.95
CA VAL A 14 -5.70 -0.76 -21.66
C VAL A 14 -7.10 -1.18 -22.11
N GLU A 15 -8.13 -1.02 -21.28
CA GLU A 15 -9.51 -1.29 -21.66
C GLU A 15 -9.97 -0.42 -22.83
N GLN A 16 -9.71 0.89 -22.74
CA GLN A 16 -10.11 1.84 -23.79
C GLN A 16 -9.42 1.56 -25.15
N LEU A 17 -8.14 1.21 -25.13
CA LEU A 17 -7.38 0.95 -26.34
C LEU A 17 -7.62 -0.44 -26.94
N SER A 18 -7.88 -1.45 -26.11
CA SER A 18 -8.07 -2.83 -26.56
C SER A 18 -9.53 -3.17 -26.87
N GLY A 19 -10.50 -2.42 -26.32
CA GLY A 19 -11.92 -2.75 -26.33
C GLY A 19 -12.27 -3.97 -25.50
N MET A 20 -11.36 -4.43 -24.63
CA MET A 20 -11.55 -5.59 -23.76
C MET A 20 -11.58 -5.15 -22.30
N ALA A 21 -12.37 -5.82 -21.44
CA ALA A 21 -12.23 -5.66 -20.00
C ALA A 21 -10.81 -6.06 -19.56
N PHE A 22 -10.23 -5.35 -18.61
CA PHE A 22 -8.84 -5.58 -18.19
C PHE A 22 -8.57 -7.01 -17.73
N PRO A 23 -9.46 -7.67 -16.95
CA PRO A 23 -9.29 -9.07 -16.57
C PRO A 23 -9.22 -10.01 -17.78
N ASP A 24 -10.03 -9.76 -18.81
CA ASP A 24 -10.06 -10.57 -20.03
C ASP A 24 -8.84 -10.32 -20.91
N TYR A 25 -8.38 -9.07 -20.94
CA TYR A 25 -7.13 -8.73 -21.61
C TYR A 25 -5.93 -9.46 -21.00
N LEU A 26 -5.82 -9.46 -19.67
CA LEU A 26 -4.75 -10.20 -18.96
C LEU A 26 -4.83 -11.70 -19.23
N GLU A 27 -6.03 -12.28 -19.18
CA GLU A 27 -6.25 -13.71 -19.47
C GLU A 27 -5.78 -14.05 -20.88
N GLU A 28 -6.22 -13.30 -21.91
CA GLU A 28 -5.94 -13.58 -23.31
C GLU A 28 -4.51 -13.26 -23.74
N LYS A 29 -3.93 -12.18 -23.22
CA LYS A 29 -2.65 -11.66 -23.69
C LYS A 29 -1.46 -12.10 -22.83
N ILE A 30 -1.70 -12.46 -21.56
CA ILE A 30 -0.65 -12.79 -20.60
C ILE A 30 -0.82 -14.21 -20.04
N PHE A 31 -1.94 -14.49 -19.33
CA PHE A 31 -2.05 -15.72 -18.55
C PHE A 31 -2.10 -16.96 -19.41
N LYS A 32 -2.98 -17.01 -20.41
CA LYS A 32 -3.07 -18.15 -21.36
C LYS A 32 -1.78 -18.37 -22.14
N PRO A 33 -1.17 -17.37 -22.79
CA PRO A 33 0.09 -17.55 -23.52
C PRO A 33 1.24 -18.07 -22.66
N LEU A 34 1.24 -17.79 -21.36
CA LEU A 34 2.26 -18.26 -20.42
C LEU A 34 1.87 -19.55 -19.69
N GLY A 35 0.64 -20.05 -19.89
CA GLY A 35 0.14 -21.23 -19.18
C GLY A 35 -0.09 -21.01 -17.70
N MET A 36 -0.44 -19.77 -17.28
CA MET A 36 -0.73 -19.39 -15.90
C MET A 36 -2.17 -19.74 -15.54
N THR A 37 -2.48 -21.02 -15.42
CA THR A 37 -3.86 -21.53 -15.33
C THR A 37 -4.55 -21.33 -14.00
N SER A 38 -3.79 -21.01 -12.94
CA SER A 38 -4.29 -20.71 -11.59
C SER A 38 -4.27 -19.21 -11.28
N THR A 39 -3.94 -18.37 -12.27
CA THR A 39 -3.87 -16.91 -12.10
C THR A 39 -5.15 -16.23 -12.56
N ASN A 40 -5.61 -15.27 -11.77
CA ASN A 40 -6.82 -14.50 -12.06
C ASN A 40 -6.62 -13.05 -11.62
N LEU A 41 -7.38 -12.13 -12.19
CA LEU A 41 -7.56 -10.81 -11.62
C LEU A 41 -8.81 -10.85 -10.74
N GLN A 42 -8.69 -10.51 -9.47
CA GLN A 42 -9.71 -10.56 -8.42
C GLN A 42 -10.03 -11.98 -7.89
N ALA A 43 -10.32 -12.07 -6.60
CA ALA A 43 -10.64 -13.31 -5.91
C ALA A 43 -11.99 -13.91 -6.39
N SER A 44 -12.97 -13.06 -6.73
CA SER A 44 -14.26 -13.48 -7.27
C SER A 44 -14.10 -14.29 -8.55
N ARG A 45 -13.25 -13.84 -9.49
CA ARG A 45 -12.99 -14.60 -10.74
C ARG A 45 -12.33 -15.94 -10.48
N ALA A 46 -11.45 -16.03 -9.49
CA ALA A 46 -10.87 -17.31 -9.09
C ALA A 46 -11.97 -18.26 -8.56
N ARG A 47 -12.92 -17.76 -7.76
CA ARG A 47 -14.07 -18.54 -7.27
C ARG A 47 -14.98 -18.99 -8.40
N GLU A 48 -15.34 -18.11 -9.34
CA GLU A 48 -16.15 -18.42 -10.52
C GLU A 48 -15.52 -19.51 -11.40
N ARG A 49 -14.19 -19.59 -11.43
CA ARG A 49 -13.44 -20.64 -12.16
C ARG A 49 -13.25 -21.93 -11.35
N GLY A 50 -13.89 -22.05 -10.18
CA GLY A 50 -13.79 -23.23 -9.32
C GLY A 50 -12.48 -23.35 -8.55
N LEU A 51 -11.75 -22.25 -8.39
CA LEU A 51 -10.49 -22.21 -7.64
C LEU A 51 -10.68 -21.63 -6.22
N GLY A 52 -11.92 -21.44 -5.77
CA GLY A 52 -12.24 -20.82 -4.49
C GLY A 52 -11.59 -21.53 -3.29
N ASP A 53 -11.62 -22.85 -3.27
CA ASP A 53 -11.04 -23.67 -2.19
C ASP A 53 -9.50 -23.64 -2.15
N ARG A 54 -8.87 -23.06 -3.18
CA ARG A 54 -7.40 -22.89 -3.27
C ARG A 54 -6.94 -21.50 -2.90
N LEU A 55 -7.86 -20.58 -2.62
CA LEU A 55 -7.49 -19.25 -2.18
C LEU A 55 -6.86 -19.32 -0.79
N ALA A 56 -5.69 -18.71 -0.65
CA ALA A 56 -5.07 -18.56 0.65
C ALA A 56 -5.92 -17.67 1.55
N VAL A 57 -5.91 -17.98 2.83
CA VAL A 57 -6.47 -17.12 3.88
C VAL A 57 -5.35 -16.23 4.38
N GLY A 58 -5.56 -14.93 4.42
CA GLY A 58 -4.64 -13.97 4.99
C GLY A 58 -4.71 -13.97 6.52
N HIS A 59 -3.62 -13.57 7.15
CA HIS A 59 -3.51 -13.48 8.61
C HIS A 59 -2.96 -12.11 9.00
N TYR A 60 -3.52 -11.54 10.06
CA TYR A 60 -2.99 -10.33 10.68
C TYR A 60 -2.93 -10.51 12.20
N TRP A 61 -2.00 -9.82 12.81
CA TRP A 61 -1.89 -9.79 14.26
C TRP A 61 -2.90 -8.78 14.82
N ASP A 62 -3.67 -9.22 15.80
CA ASP A 62 -4.63 -8.39 16.52
C ASP A 62 -4.07 -8.12 17.93
N ASP A 63 -3.66 -6.88 18.17
CA ASP A 63 -3.05 -6.47 19.42
C ASP A 63 -4.02 -6.58 20.61
N GLU A 64 -5.33 -6.33 20.40
CA GLU A 64 -6.34 -6.43 21.44
C GLU A 64 -6.61 -7.88 21.81
N ALA A 65 -6.70 -8.75 20.83
CA ALA A 65 -6.91 -10.18 21.06
C ALA A 65 -5.62 -10.92 21.46
N GLY A 66 -4.44 -10.34 21.21
CA GLY A 66 -3.14 -10.98 21.39
C GLY A 66 -2.99 -12.26 20.54
N ALA A 67 -3.56 -12.29 19.34
CA ALA A 67 -3.64 -13.48 18.49
C ALA A 67 -3.74 -13.13 17.01
N TYR A 68 -3.32 -14.08 16.14
CA TYR A 68 -3.56 -13.94 14.72
C TYR A 68 -5.03 -14.15 14.36
N GLN A 69 -5.59 -13.20 13.65
CA GLN A 69 -6.91 -13.27 13.03
C GLN A 69 -6.81 -13.69 11.57
N LYS A 70 -7.90 -14.20 11.02
CA LYS A 70 -7.99 -14.69 9.64
C LYS A 70 -8.91 -13.81 8.81
N HIS A 71 -8.49 -13.51 7.60
CA HIS A 71 -9.33 -12.83 6.64
C HIS A 71 -9.26 -13.52 5.26
N PRO A 72 -10.41 -13.83 4.63
CA PRO A 72 -10.42 -14.41 3.29
C PRO A 72 -9.88 -13.41 2.26
N ALA A 73 -9.34 -13.91 1.15
CA ALA A 73 -9.01 -13.08 0.01
C ALA A 73 -10.24 -12.32 -0.50
N TYR A 74 -10.09 -11.04 -0.76
CA TYR A 74 -11.15 -10.10 -1.15
C TYR A 74 -10.90 -9.47 -2.52
N ASP A 75 -11.90 -8.81 -3.05
CA ASP A 75 -11.80 -8.06 -4.30
C ASP A 75 -11.47 -6.59 -4.04
N CYS A 76 -10.57 -6.04 -4.83
CA CYS A 76 -10.29 -4.60 -4.91
C CYS A 76 -10.49 -4.14 -6.36
N LYS A 77 -11.72 -3.83 -6.74
CA LYS A 77 -12.08 -3.49 -8.13
C LYS A 77 -11.47 -2.18 -8.57
N GLU A 78 -11.43 -1.20 -7.67
CA GLU A 78 -10.86 0.13 -7.90
C GLU A 78 -9.34 0.10 -8.00
N GLY A 79 -8.70 -0.84 -7.32
CA GLY A 79 -7.26 -1.09 -7.35
C GLY A 79 -6.83 -2.18 -8.34
N GLN A 80 -7.68 -2.56 -9.31
CA GLN A 80 -7.42 -3.70 -10.20
C GLN A 80 -6.08 -3.63 -10.95
N GLY A 81 -5.59 -2.43 -11.27
CA GLY A 81 -4.30 -2.23 -11.94
C GLY A 81 -3.10 -2.27 -11.01
N ALA A 82 -3.31 -2.22 -9.70
CA ALA A 82 -2.26 -2.04 -8.70
C ALA A 82 -1.96 -3.32 -7.88
N GLY A 83 -2.97 -4.06 -7.41
CA GLY A 83 -2.69 -5.15 -6.46
C GLY A 83 -3.68 -6.31 -6.45
N ALA A 84 -4.53 -6.46 -7.46
CA ALA A 84 -5.65 -7.40 -7.44
C ALA A 84 -5.39 -8.76 -8.11
N ILE A 85 -4.15 -9.07 -8.52
CA ILE A 85 -3.84 -10.37 -9.12
C ILE A 85 -3.76 -11.45 -8.03
N ILE A 86 -4.53 -12.51 -8.22
CA ILE A 86 -4.49 -13.75 -7.45
C ILE A 86 -3.69 -14.77 -8.25
N THR A 87 -2.65 -15.33 -7.66
CA THR A 87 -1.76 -16.26 -8.37
C THR A 87 -1.16 -17.32 -7.44
N THR A 88 -0.39 -18.23 -7.99
CA THR A 88 0.46 -19.16 -7.25
C THR A 88 1.93 -18.86 -7.55
N ALA A 89 2.85 -19.26 -6.68
CA ALA A 89 4.27 -19.11 -6.92
C ALA A 89 4.70 -19.80 -8.23
N GLU A 90 4.13 -20.98 -8.55
CA GLU A 90 4.40 -21.69 -9.79
C GLU A 90 4.01 -20.88 -11.04
N ASP A 91 2.79 -20.30 -11.06
CA ASP A 91 2.33 -19.49 -12.19
C ASP A 91 3.13 -18.20 -12.30
N TYR A 92 3.40 -17.54 -11.16
CA TYR A 92 4.16 -16.30 -11.15
C TYR A 92 5.61 -16.52 -11.63
N LEU A 93 6.22 -17.65 -11.33
CA LEU A 93 7.54 -18.04 -11.89
C LEU A 93 7.50 -18.16 -13.42
N LYS A 94 6.37 -18.53 -14.05
CA LYS A 94 6.24 -18.52 -15.51
C LYS A 94 6.36 -17.11 -16.07
N TRP A 95 5.75 -16.12 -15.40
CA TRP A 95 5.89 -14.71 -15.74
C TRP A 95 7.33 -14.22 -15.58
N VAL A 96 7.97 -14.46 -14.43
CA VAL A 96 9.36 -14.09 -14.15
C VAL A 96 10.31 -14.71 -15.20
N LYS A 97 10.08 -15.99 -15.52
CA LYS A 97 10.84 -16.70 -16.55
C LYS A 97 10.66 -16.12 -17.95
N ALA A 98 9.44 -15.67 -18.28
CA ALA A 98 9.14 -15.00 -19.55
C ALA A 98 9.83 -13.65 -19.63
N LEU A 99 9.80 -12.84 -18.57
CA LEU A 99 10.54 -11.58 -18.46
C LEU A 99 12.02 -11.79 -18.66
N MET A 100 12.65 -12.63 -17.86
CA MET A 100 14.10 -12.89 -17.88
C MET A 100 14.59 -13.40 -19.22
N ASN A 101 13.79 -14.24 -19.90
CA ASN A 101 14.16 -14.85 -21.17
C ASN A 101 13.59 -14.14 -22.40
N GLN A 102 12.81 -13.07 -22.22
CA GLN A 102 12.18 -12.30 -23.31
C GLN A 102 11.36 -13.22 -24.23
N LYS A 103 10.43 -13.99 -23.65
CA LYS A 103 9.62 -14.99 -24.36
C LYS A 103 8.11 -14.74 -24.22
N GLY A 104 7.36 -15.35 -25.13
CA GLY A 104 5.90 -15.23 -25.16
C GLY A 104 5.47 -13.79 -25.45
N PRO A 105 4.61 -13.18 -24.59
CA PRO A 105 4.18 -11.80 -24.77
C PRO A 105 5.30 -10.77 -24.52
N ILE A 106 6.43 -11.19 -23.95
CA ILE A 106 7.56 -10.30 -23.63
C ILE A 106 8.56 -10.32 -24.78
N THR A 107 8.36 -9.42 -25.73
CA THR A 107 9.36 -9.19 -26.79
C THR A 107 10.59 -8.47 -26.22
N LYS A 108 11.68 -8.46 -26.97
CA LYS A 108 12.89 -7.70 -26.60
C LYS A 108 12.59 -6.20 -26.40
N GLU A 109 11.74 -5.63 -27.24
CA GLU A 109 11.34 -4.23 -27.14
C GLU A 109 10.52 -3.96 -25.87
N VAL A 110 9.53 -4.82 -25.56
CA VAL A 110 8.75 -4.75 -24.34
C VAL A 110 9.67 -4.86 -23.12
N TYR A 111 10.56 -5.86 -23.08
CA TYR A 111 11.52 -6.02 -22.00
C TYR A 111 12.37 -4.77 -21.79
N GLN A 112 12.95 -4.23 -22.85
CA GLN A 112 13.77 -3.02 -22.79
C GLN A 112 12.97 -1.81 -22.26
N GLY A 113 11.71 -1.71 -22.65
CA GLY A 113 10.80 -0.68 -22.13
C GLY A 113 10.49 -0.86 -20.65
N LEU A 114 10.29 -2.11 -20.22
CA LEU A 114 9.98 -2.44 -18.82
C LEU A 114 11.15 -2.16 -17.87
N VAL A 115 12.38 -2.54 -18.23
CA VAL A 115 13.56 -2.41 -17.36
C VAL A 115 14.32 -1.09 -17.53
N LYS A 116 13.88 -0.21 -18.43
CA LYS A 116 14.52 1.09 -18.63
C LYS A 116 14.32 1.97 -17.40
N MET A 117 15.38 2.27 -16.68
CA MET A 117 15.36 3.18 -15.54
C MET A 117 14.78 4.54 -15.95
N ARG A 118 13.81 5.04 -15.21
CA ARG A 118 13.10 6.30 -15.49
C ARG A 118 13.27 7.33 -14.41
N ILE A 119 13.24 6.90 -13.16
CA ILE A 119 13.34 7.77 -11.99
C ILE A 119 14.11 7.05 -10.88
N ILE A 120 14.86 7.81 -10.11
CA ILE A 120 15.44 7.37 -8.85
C ILE A 120 14.53 8.00 -7.77
N PRO A 121 13.74 7.21 -7.03
CA PRO A 121 12.76 7.74 -6.07
C PRO A 121 13.41 8.56 -4.96
N ASP A 122 14.50 8.05 -4.41
CA ASP A 122 15.36 8.79 -3.51
C ASP A 122 16.67 9.11 -4.22
N SER A 123 16.95 10.41 -4.36
CA SER A 123 18.15 10.90 -5.02
C SER A 123 19.24 11.38 -4.06
N ASP A 124 19.04 11.23 -2.72
CA ASP A 124 20.08 11.56 -1.77
C ASP A 124 21.20 10.50 -1.84
N PRO A 125 22.40 10.88 -2.32
CA PRO A 125 23.53 9.95 -2.41
C PRO A 125 24.10 9.56 -1.04
N HIS A 126 23.65 10.21 0.03
CA HIS A 126 24.05 9.96 1.41
C HIS A 126 22.96 9.25 2.21
N ALA A 127 21.88 8.80 1.54
CA ALA A 127 20.83 8.03 2.22
C ALA A 127 21.45 6.80 2.88
N ASP A 128 21.31 6.70 4.18
CA ASP A 128 21.74 5.54 4.98
C ASP A 128 20.96 4.26 4.62
N ASP A 129 19.94 4.40 3.78
CA ASP A 129 19.00 3.35 3.36
C ASP A 129 19.52 2.49 2.20
N ILE A 130 20.66 2.87 1.58
CA ILE A 130 21.23 2.04 0.52
C ILE A 130 21.77 0.75 1.14
N ALA A 131 21.13 -0.36 0.78
CA ALA A 131 21.52 -1.67 1.27
C ALA A 131 22.97 -2.01 0.92
N PRO A 132 23.72 -2.70 1.81
CA PRO A 132 25.13 -3.00 1.61
C PRO A 132 25.40 -3.71 0.28
N GLY A 133 26.35 -3.18 -0.49
CA GLY A 133 26.72 -3.74 -1.81
C GLY A 133 25.73 -3.46 -2.95
N CYS A 134 24.69 -2.68 -2.68
CA CYS A 134 23.71 -2.24 -3.67
C CYS A 134 24.03 -0.86 -4.28
N SER A 135 23.48 -0.60 -5.44
CA SER A 135 23.29 0.77 -5.95
C SER A 135 21.99 1.35 -5.42
N PRO A 136 21.76 2.65 -5.56
CA PRO A 136 20.42 3.20 -5.46
C PRO A 136 19.44 2.45 -6.35
N VAL A 137 18.18 2.33 -5.92
CA VAL A 137 17.11 1.69 -6.67
C VAL A 137 16.53 2.69 -7.65
N ALA A 138 16.45 2.32 -8.93
CA ALA A 138 15.71 3.08 -9.92
C ALA A 138 14.36 2.43 -10.18
N TYR A 139 13.31 3.23 -10.32
CA TYR A 139 12.00 2.76 -10.73
C TYR A 139 11.82 2.87 -12.24
N SER A 140 11.19 1.87 -12.84
CA SER A 140 10.96 1.81 -14.28
C SER A 140 9.45 1.66 -14.59
N ALA A 141 9.04 0.83 -15.49
CA ALA A 141 7.62 0.64 -15.81
C ALA A 141 7.03 -0.52 -14.97
N GLY A 142 6.78 -0.27 -13.69
CA GLY A 142 6.26 -1.27 -12.75
C GLY A 142 7.32 -2.27 -12.29
N LEU A 143 8.60 -1.88 -12.34
CA LEU A 143 9.73 -2.68 -11.87
C LEU A 143 10.77 -1.79 -11.19
N GLU A 144 11.41 -2.32 -10.18
CA GLU A 144 12.58 -1.79 -9.53
C GLU A 144 13.82 -2.38 -10.18
N VAL A 145 14.82 -1.54 -10.40
CA VAL A 145 16.06 -1.93 -11.09
C VAL A 145 17.25 -1.36 -10.34
N PHE A 146 18.14 -2.22 -9.91
CA PHE A 146 19.35 -1.84 -9.19
C PHE A 146 20.49 -2.83 -9.44
N TRP A 147 21.68 -2.51 -8.97
CA TRP A 147 22.82 -3.42 -8.98
C TRP A 147 23.10 -3.93 -7.56
N TYR A 148 23.38 -5.21 -7.46
CA TYR A 148 23.93 -5.83 -6.26
C TYR A 148 25.17 -6.62 -6.62
N ARG A 149 26.30 -6.31 -5.99
CA ARG A 149 27.61 -6.95 -6.24
C ARG A 149 27.98 -7.05 -7.74
N GLY A 150 27.64 -6.02 -8.52
CA GLY A 150 27.91 -5.96 -9.96
C GLY A 150 26.91 -6.69 -10.86
N HIS A 151 25.89 -7.33 -10.30
CA HIS A 151 24.81 -7.97 -11.02
C HIS A 151 23.57 -7.08 -11.06
N LEU A 152 22.95 -6.96 -12.24
CA LEU A 152 21.66 -6.30 -12.37
C LEU A 152 20.59 -7.15 -11.69
N VAL A 153 19.85 -6.55 -10.78
CA VAL A 153 18.65 -7.12 -10.16
C VAL A 153 17.44 -6.35 -10.67
N VAL A 154 16.42 -7.09 -11.05
CA VAL A 154 15.11 -6.55 -11.42
C VAL A 154 14.10 -7.19 -10.50
N SER A 155 13.31 -6.38 -9.78
CA SER A 155 12.34 -6.85 -8.79
C SER A 155 11.08 -6.00 -8.79
N HIS A 156 10.09 -6.42 -8.06
CA HIS A 156 9.02 -5.58 -7.55
C HIS A 156 8.37 -6.28 -6.37
N ASP A 157 8.11 -5.50 -5.33
CA ASP A 157 7.42 -5.96 -4.15
C ASP A 157 5.92 -5.70 -4.23
N GLY A 158 5.15 -6.38 -3.41
CA GLY A 158 3.72 -6.19 -3.27
C GLY A 158 3.31 -6.34 -1.81
N GLY A 159 2.53 -5.39 -1.33
CA GLY A 159 1.95 -5.43 0.01
C GLY A 159 0.49 -5.01 -0.05
N ILE A 160 -0.37 -5.84 0.49
CA ILE A 160 -1.74 -5.48 0.86
C ILE A 160 -1.94 -5.92 2.31
N PRO A 161 -2.96 -5.45 3.02
CA PRO A 161 -3.05 -5.59 4.47
C PRO A 161 -2.77 -6.98 5.06
N ILE A 162 -3.04 -8.05 4.31
CA ILE A 162 -2.91 -9.44 4.79
C ILE A 162 -2.09 -10.35 3.88
N PHE A 163 -1.43 -9.79 2.86
CA PHE A 163 -0.57 -10.54 1.96
C PHE A 163 0.66 -9.72 1.57
N GLY A 164 1.79 -10.39 1.46
CA GLY A 164 3.01 -9.84 0.91
C GLY A 164 3.51 -10.66 -0.26
N SER A 165 4.22 -10.04 -1.19
CA SER A 165 4.81 -10.71 -2.33
C SER A 165 6.09 -10.01 -2.79
N THR A 166 6.98 -10.77 -3.40
CA THR A 166 8.06 -10.23 -4.22
C THR A 166 8.37 -11.16 -5.36
N HIS A 167 8.84 -10.58 -6.44
CA HIS A 167 9.52 -11.32 -7.48
C HIS A 167 10.83 -10.64 -7.84
N PHE A 168 11.81 -11.40 -8.25
CA PHE A 168 13.11 -10.88 -8.66
C PHE A 168 13.77 -11.77 -9.71
N PHE A 169 14.68 -11.17 -10.48
CA PHE A 169 15.56 -11.96 -11.34
C PHE A 169 16.87 -11.22 -11.65
N LEU A 170 17.91 -12.03 -11.88
CA LEU A 170 19.24 -11.60 -12.28
C LEU A 170 19.51 -12.11 -13.70
N PRO A 171 19.41 -11.28 -14.73
CA PRO A 171 19.55 -11.72 -16.13
C PRO A 171 20.91 -12.34 -16.44
N SER A 172 21.98 -11.85 -15.79
CA SER A 172 23.37 -12.26 -16.04
C SER A 172 23.64 -13.73 -15.70
N ILE A 173 22.98 -14.25 -14.66
CA ILE A 173 23.15 -15.65 -14.21
C ILE A 173 21.88 -16.47 -14.45
N LYS A 174 20.83 -15.87 -15.03
CA LYS A 174 19.53 -16.49 -15.29
C LYS A 174 18.88 -17.12 -14.05
N PHE A 175 19.04 -16.45 -12.94
CA PHE A 175 18.43 -16.81 -11.67
C PHE A 175 17.27 -15.84 -11.36
N GLY A 176 16.22 -16.34 -10.75
CA GLY A 176 15.09 -15.53 -10.31
C GLY A 176 14.13 -16.33 -9.46
N GLY A 177 13.31 -15.64 -8.70
CA GLY A 177 12.40 -16.21 -7.72
C GLY A 177 11.13 -15.41 -7.54
N VAL A 178 10.21 -16.05 -6.82
CA VAL A 178 8.95 -15.47 -6.34
C VAL A 178 8.78 -15.91 -4.90
N ILE A 179 8.43 -14.98 -4.03
CA ILE A 179 8.08 -15.24 -2.64
C ILE A 179 6.69 -14.66 -2.41
N LEU A 180 5.78 -15.46 -1.87
CA LEU A 180 4.42 -15.07 -1.54
C LEU A 180 4.16 -15.38 -0.07
N GLY A 181 3.62 -14.41 0.66
CA GLY A 181 3.27 -14.54 2.07
C GLY A 181 1.80 -14.18 2.31
N ASN A 182 1.19 -14.84 3.27
CA ASN A 182 -0.21 -14.64 3.66
C ASN A 182 -0.35 -14.11 5.10
N GLY A 183 0.51 -13.18 5.45
CA GLY A 183 0.48 -12.48 6.74
C GLY A 183 0.76 -10.99 6.57
N SER A 184 0.26 -10.17 7.49
CA SER A 184 0.50 -8.71 7.51
C SER A 184 1.98 -8.36 7.66
N ASP A 185 2.74 -9.19 8.40
CA ASP A 185 4.13 -8.92 8.76
C ASP A 185 5.13 -9.58 7.79
N THR A 186 4.68 -9.94 6.58
CA THR A 186 5.52 -10.67 5.64
C THR A 186 6.54 -9.82 4.89
N GLY A 187 6.40 -8.50 4.90
CA GLY A 187 7.25 -7.58 4.14
C GLY A 187 8.76 -7.79 4.39
N ASN A 188 9.19 -7.66 5.64
CA ASN A 188 10.60 -7.85 6.02
C ASN A 188 11.09 -9.26 5.79
N VAL A 189 10.28 -10.26 6.13
CA VAL A 189 10.63 -11.67 5.91
C VAL A 189 10.91 -11.94 4.43
N ILE A 190 10.04 -11.44 3.54
CA ILE A 190 10.16 -11.57 2.09
C ILE A 190 11.45 -10.89 1.60
N THR A 191 11.73 -9.69 2.10
CA THR A 191 12.91 -8.92 1.68
C THR A 191 14.21 -9.59 2.15
N VAL A 192 14.28 -10.05 3.40
CA VAL A 192 15.42 -10.78 3.92
C VAL A 192 15.65 -12.08 3.11
N LEU A 193 14.60 -12.86 2.87
CA LEU A 193 14.70 -14.10 2.09
C LEU A 193 15.15 -13.84 0.65
N LEU A 194 14.67 -12.77 0.01
CA LEU A 194 15.13 -12.37 -1.33
C LEU A 194 16.64 -12.14 -1.34
N ARG A 195 17.16 -11.39 -0.36
CA ARG A 195 18.60 -11.08 -0.26
C ARG A 195 19.43 -12.33 -0.02
N GLU A 196 19.01 -13.18 0.90
CA GLU A 196 19.68 -14.46 1.18
C GLU A 196 19.72 -15.38 -0.05
N LEU A 197 18.61 -15.48 -0.80
CA LEU A 197 18.54 -16.27 -2.03
C LEU A 197 19.48 -15.73 -3.13
N ILE A 198 19.62 -14.40 -3.23
CA ILE A 198 20.57 -13.81 -4.19
C ILE A 198 22.00 -14.06 -3.75
N ASP A 199 22.34 -13.90 -2.48
CA ASP A 199 23.68 -14.18 -1.95
C ASP A 199 24.07 -15.65 -2.18
N GLU A 200 23.13 -16.58 -1.98
CA GLU A 200 23.34 -17.99 -2.26
C GLU A 200 23.60 -18.25 -3.75
N ALA A 201 22.78 -17.67 -4.62
CA ALA A 201 22.91 -17.83 -6.07
C ALA A 201 24.19 -17.21 -6.64
N LEU A 202 24.72 -16.17 -5.98
CA LEU A 202 26.00 -15.54 -6.33
C LEU A 202 27.20 -16.21 -5.65
N GLU A 203 26.97 -17.27 -4.87
CA GLU A 203 28.00 -17.99 -4.12
C GLU A 203 28.80 -17.07 -3.17
N VAL A 204 28.12 -16.05 -2.59
CA VAL A 204 28.76 -15.13 -1.65
C VAL A 204 29.16 -15.91 -0.38
N PRO A 205 30.44 -15.87 0.04
CA PRO A 205 30.83 -16.50 1.29
C PRO A 205 30.02 -15.98 2.48
N VAL A 206 29.60 -16.87 3.38
CA VAL A 206 28.78 -16.50 4.55
C VAL A 206 29.40 -15.37 5.37
N SER A 207 30.73 -15.36 5.49
CA SER A 207 31.48 -14.31 6.21
C SER A 207 31.45 -12.92 5.55
N GLU A 208 31.00 -12.85 4.29
CA GLU A 208 30.91 -11.59 3.53
C GLU A 208 29.45 -11.16 3.29
N ARG A 209 28.49 -11.98 3.71
CA ARG A 209 27.05 -11.63 3.60
C ARG A 209 26.71 -10.60 4.65
N PRO A 210 25.98 -9.53 4.29
CA PRO A 210 25.39 -8.62 5.27
C PRO A 210 24.44 -9.38 6.20
N ASN A 211 24.29 -8.90 7.43
CA ASN A 211 23.21 -9.35 8.29
C ASN A 211 21.92 -8.65 7.86
N TRP A 212 21.21 -9.24 6.90
CA TRP A 212 20.02 -8.66 6.28
C TRP A 212 18.90 -8.43 7.29
N LEU A 213 18.73 -9.34 8.26
CA LEU A 213 17.73 -9.18 9.31
C LEU A 213 18.01 -7.91 10.13
N GLU A 214 19.23 -7.75 10.64
CA GLU A 214 19.62 -6.57 11.42
C GLU A 214 19.51 -5.27 10.60
N HIS A 215 19.85 -5.34 9.30
CA HIS A 215 19.76 -4.19 8.42
C HIS A 215 18.31 -3.69 8.29
N TYR A 216 17.34 -4.58 8.02
CA TYR A 216 15.94 -4.20 7.85
C TYR A 216 15.24 -3.91 9.18
N ASP A 217 15.58 -4.63 10.27
CA ASP A 217 15.07 -4.32 11.61
C ASP A 217 15.49 -2.90 12.06
N ARG A 218 16.69 -2.46 11.68
CA ARG A 218 17.13 -1.09 12.00
C ARG A 218 16.32 -0.06 11.24
N LEU A 219 16.02 -0.28 9.95
CA LEU A 219 15.20 0.64 9.16
C LEU A 219 13.79 0.76 9.73
N ASP A 220 13.19 -0.37 10.14
CA ASP A 220 11.87 -0.36 10.79
C ASP A 220 11.84 0.37 12.13
N GLN A 221 12.93 0.30 12.90
CA GLN A 221 13.01 1.00 14.20
C GLN A 221 13.15 2.52 14.04
N ASP A 222 13.79 2.99 12.98
CA ASP A 222 13.92 4.43 12.68
C ASP A 222 12.58 5.05 12.22
N ASP A 223 11.66 4.26 11.65
CA ASP A 223 10.29 4.68 11.27
C ASP A 223 9.26 4.59 12.42
N GLY A 224 9.72 4.37 13.66
CA GLY A 224 8.89 4.03 14.81
C GLY A 224 7.80 5.05 15.19
N LYS A 225 6.74 4.53 15.85
CA LYS A 225 5.54 5.26 16.32
C LYS A 225 5.80 6.55 17.12
N LYS A 226 6.96 6.69 17.81
CA LYS A 226 7.34 7.93 18.51
C LYS A 226 7.59 9.05 17.54
N ASP A 227 8.32 8.79 16.47
CA ASP A 227 8.62 9.76 15.44
C ASP A 227 7.34 10.20 14.70
N ALA A 228 6.39 9.29 14.49
CA ALA A 228 5.11 9.59 13.86
C ALA A 228 4.30 10.61 14.68
N LEU A 229 4.18 10.40 15.99
CA LEU A 229 3.47 11.33 16.87
C LEU A 229 4.17 12.70 16.98
N GLU A 230 5.51 12.73 17.04
CA GLU A 230 6.27 13.98 17.04
C GLU A 230 6.06 14.75 15.72
N LYS A 231 6.10 14.06 14.59
CA LYS A 231 5.82 14.64 13.26
C LYS A 231 4.38 15.22 13.20
N VAL A 232 3.41 14.49 13.75
CA VAL A 232 2.00 14.96 13.83
C VAL A 232 1.89 16.20 14.71
N CYS A 233 2.47 16.19 15.91
CA CYS A 233 2.47 17.35 16.81
C CYS A 233 3.12 18.58 16.16
N LYS A 234 4.26 18.39 15.50
CA LYS A 234 4.95 19.45 14.75
C LYS A 234 4.07 20.02 13.63
N LYS A 235 3.38 19.16 12.90
CA LYS A 235 2.46 19.57 11.83
C LYS A 235 1.26 20.36 12.36
N LEU A 236 0.74 19.99 13.52
CA LEU A 236 -0.29 20.72 14.23
C LEU A 236 0.23 22.01 14.89
N GLY A 237 1.55 22.23 14.94
CA GLY A 237 2.18 23.37 15.61
C GLY A 237 1.98 23.33 17.13
N VAL A 238 2.03 22.14 17.73
CA VAL A 238 1.93 21.91 19.17
C VAL A 238 3.24 21.32 19.71
N GLU A 239 3.65 21.74 20.92
CA GLU A 239 4.93 21.33 21.49
C GLU A 239 4.87 19.96 22.18
N SER A 240 3.69 19.49 22.56
CA SER A 240 3.52 18.20 23.23
C SER A 240 2.12 17.63 22.99
N ARG A 241 1.98 16.31 23.31
CA ARG A 241 0.69 15.59 23.31
C ARG A 241 -0.18 15.94 24.54
N GLU A 242 0.21 16.88 25.41
CA GLU A 242 -0.62 17.23 26.54
C GLU A 242 -1.96 17.80 26.03
N SER A 243 -3.00 16.96 26.12
CA SER A 243 -4.32 17.33 25.63
C SER A 243 -4.99 18.35 26.57
N GLU A 244 -5.45 19.44 25.98
CA GLU A 244 -6.40 20.33 26.66
C GLU A 244 -7.77 19.65 26.74
N PRO A 245 -8.59 19.93 27.76
CA PRO A 245 -9.96 19.40 27.80
C PRO A 245 -10.78 19.86 26.60
N LEU A 246 -11.46 18.93 25.94
CA LEU A 246 -12.45 19.27 24.93
C LEU A 246 -13.69 19.81 25.66
N THR A 247 -13.95 21.12 25.53
CA THR A 247 -15.08 21.79 26.19
C THR A 247 -16.28 21.95 25.29
N MET A 248 -16.08 21.90 23.96
CA MET A 248 -17.17 21.88 22.98
C MET A 248 -17.79 20.47 22.92
N PRO A 249 -19.12 20.39 22.77
CA PRO A 249 -19.76 19.10 22.57
C PRO A 249 -19.30 18.46 21.24
N THR A 250 -19.07 17.16 21.21
CA THR A 250 -18.63 16.42 20.03
C THR A 250 -19.58 16.58 18.83
N SER A 251 -20.88 16.81 19.11
CA SER A 251 -21.89 17.15 18.08
C SER A 251 -21.57 18.41 17.28
N SER A 252 -20.70 19.29 17.77
CA SER A 252 -20.26 20.49 17.03
C SER A 252 -19.39 20.12 15.82
N TYR A 253 -18.79 18.95 15.80
CA TYR A 253 -17.95 18.45 14.71
C TYR A 253 -18.71 17.52 13.77
N GLU A 254 -19.89 17.01 14.17
CA GLU A 254 -20.68 16.08 13.38
C GLU A 254 -21.18 16.67 12.07
N GLY A 255 -21.34 15.82 11.08
CA GLY A 255 -21.93 16.14 9.79
C GLY A 255 -21.21 15.47 8.62
N THR A 256 -21.73 15.73 7.44
CA THR A 256 -21.13 15.27 6.19
C THR A 256 -20.13 16.31 5.67
N TYR A 257 -18.93 15.86 5.34
CA TYR A 257 -17.86 16.68 4.79
C TYR A 257 -17.43 16.12 3.43
N SER A 258 -17.29 16.98 2.43
CA SER A 258 -17.01 16.57 1.05
C SER A 258 -15.70 17.16 0.54
N HIS A 259 -14.94 16.32 -0.17
CA HIS A 259 -13.70 16.68 -0.86
C HIS A 259 -13.76 16.16 -2.30
N PRO A 260 -13.30 16.92 -3.32
CA PRO A 260 -13.38 16.51 -4.72
C PRO A 260 -12.69 15.16 -5.04
N GLY A 261 -11.58 14.86 -4.36
CA GLY A 261 -10.82 13.63 -4.57
C GLY A 261 -11.23 12.46 -3.68
N TYR A 262 -11.68 12.74 -2.44
CA TYR A 262 -12.00 11.71 -1.44
C TYR A 262 -13.51 11.45 -1.29
N GLY A 263 -14.35 12.23 -1.97
CA GLY A 263 -15.80 12.14 -1.82
C GLY A 263 -16.30 12.65 -0.47
N GLU A 264 -17.37 12.04 0.03
CA GLU A 264 -18.01 12.42 1.29
C GLU A 264 -17.53 11.53 2.43
N MET A 265 -17.28 12.15 3.58
CA MET A 265 -16.99 11.50 4.86
C MET A 265 -17.98 12.01 5.90
N VAL A 266 -18.52 11.11 6.70
CA VAL A 266 -19.50 11.46 7.75
C VAL A 266 -18.79 11.37 9.10
N VAL A 267 -18.70 12.53 9.78
CA VAL A 267 -18.25 12.58 11.18
C VAL A 267 -19.45 12.34 12.08
N SER A 268 -19.36 11.34 12.92
CA SER A 268 -20.29 10.97 13.98
C SER A 268 -19.57 10.96 15.34
N THR A 269 -20.29 10.76 16.43
CA THR A 269 -19.70 10.54 17.75
C THR A 269 -19.73 9.07 18.10
N LYS A 270 -18.58 8.50 18.50
CA LYS A 270 -18.44 7.16 19.03
C LYS A 270 -17.59 7.22 20.30
N ASP A 271 -18.05 6.61 21.38
CA ASP A 271 -17.37 6.59 22.68
C ASP A 271 -16.98 7.97 23.23
N GLY A 272 -17.72 9.03 22.84
CA GLY A 272 -17.50 10.41 23.27
C GLY A 272 -16.52 11.20 22.38
N GLU A 273 -15.97 10.61 21.33
CA GLU A 273 -15.02 11.23 20.41
C GLU A 273 -15.59 11.33 18.99
N PRO A 274 -15.18 12.34 18.19
CA PRO A 274 -15.50 12.35 16.77
C PRO A 274 -14.91 11.13 16.07
N PHE A 275 -15.69 10.54 15.16
CA PHE A 275 -15.37 9.27 14.51
C PHE A 275 -15.86 9.26 13.06
N ILE A 276 -15.09 8.66 12.17
CA ILE A 276 -15.49 8.40 10.79
C ILE A 276 -15.43 6.89 10.54
N ASP A 277 -16.54 6.33 10.06
CA ASP A 277 -16.58 5.01 9.46
C ASP A 277 -16.53 5.17 7.93
N ALA A 278 -15.40 4.82 7.34
CA ALA A 278 -15.16 4.79 5.90
C ALA A 278 -14.92 3.36 5.40
N THR A 279 -15.56 2.37 6.02
CA THR A 279 -15.48 0.96 5.62
C THR A 279 -16.20 0.65 4.32
N ASP A 280 -16.99 1.60 3.81
CA ASP A 280 -17.58 1.58 2.47
C ASP A 280 -16.55 1.84 1.35
N ARG A 281 -15.34 2.24 1.71
CA ARG A 281 -14.22 2.39 0.77
C ARG A 281 -13.63 1.01 0.48
N THR A 282 -13.13 0.86 -0.72
CA THR A 282 -12.37 -0.34 -1.09
C THR A 282 -10.97 -0.31 -0.51
N ASP A 283 -10.25 -1.40 -0.68
CA ASP A 283 -8.89 -1.57 -0.20
C ASP A 283 -8.75 -1.51 1.34
N GLY A 284 -9.66 -2.25 2.00
CA GLY A 284 -9.53 -2.54 3.42
C GLY A 284 -10.41 -1.72 4.35
N GLY A 285 -11.11 -0.70 3.83
CA GLY A 285 -11.96 0.17 4.64
C GLY A 285 -11.17 0.88 5.74
N LEU A 286 -11.52 2.11 6.02
CA LEU A 286 -10.82 2.92 7.01
C LEU A 286 -11.77 3.31 8.14
N LEU A 287 -11.23 3.33 9.35
CA LEU A 287 -11.85 3.91 10.54
C LEU A 287 -10.94 5.02 11.03
N LEU A 288 -11.49 6.18 11.35
CA LEU A 288 -10.74 7.30 11.91
C LEU A 288 -11.36 7.70 13.25
N ARG A 289 -10.55 7.69 14.29
CA ARG A 289 -10.92 8.17 15.62
C ARG A 289 -10.13 9.43 15.92
N PHE A 290 -10.82 10.50 16.30
CA PHE A 290 -10.20 11.81 16.54
C PHE A 290 -9.99 12.05 18.03
N GLU A 291 -8.75 12.10 18.45
CA GLU A 291 -8.33 12.46 19.80
C GLU A 291 -8.03 13.96 19.85
N HIS A 292 -8.71 14.69 20.72
CA HIS A 292 -8.48 16.14 20.85
C HIS A 292 -7.12 16.44 21.45
N VAL A 293 -6.43 17.44 20.89
CA VAL A 293 -5.14 17.93 21.40
C VAL A 293 -5.31 19.30 22.04
N CYS A 294 -5.69 20.33 21.29
CA CYS A 294 -5.82 21.69 21.84
C CYS A 294 -6.70 22.61 20.98
N GLN A 295 -6.97 23.81 21.52
CA GLN A 295 -7.67 24.91 20.83
C GLN A 295 -9.08 24.54 20.33
N GLN A 296 -9.67 23.46 20.78
CA GLN A 296 -10.96 22.93 20.31
C GLN A 296 -10.98 22.58 18.80
N THR A 297 -9.88 22.74 18.09
CA THR A 297 -9.79 22.54 16.63
C THR A 297 -8.74 21.53 16.21
N LYS A 298 -7.72 21.29 17.03
CA LYS A 298 -6.59 20.40 16.68
C LYS A 298 -6.76 19.02 17.27
N PHE A 299 -6.65 18.02 16.41
CA PHE A 299 -6.86 16.62 16.74
C PHE A 299 -5.75 15.76 16.16
N ILE A 300 -5.51 14.63 16.78
CA ILE A 300 -4.84 13.49 16.17
C ILE A 300 -5.93 12.56 15.67
N ALA A 301 -5.96 12.28 14.36
CA ALA A 301 -6.83 11.26 13.82
C ALA A 301 -6.05 9.95 13.74
N ASN A 302 -6.47 8.95 14.51
CA ASN A 302 -5.89 7.62 14.48
C ASN A 302 -6.60 6.80 13.39
N ILE A 303 -5.84 6.44 12.36
CA ILE A 303 -6.35 5.66 11.23
C ILE A 303 -6.14 4.18 11.53
N SER A 304 -7.21 3.41 11.43
CA SER A 304 -7.16 1.96 11.49
C SER A 304 -7.83 1.33 10.28
N SER A 305 -7.33 0.18 9.86
CA SER A 305 -7.96 -0.62 8.81
C SER A 305 -8.99 -1.56 9.42
N ASN A 306 -10.14 -1.68 8.77
CA ASN A 306 -11.15 -2.67 9.15
C ASN A 306 -10.66 -4.12 8.93
N LEU A 307 -9.62 -4.32 8.11
CA LEU A 307 -9.06 -5.64 7.80
C LEU A 307 -7.98 -6.10 8.78
N CYS A 308 -7.10 -5.21 9.20
CA CYS A 308 -5.93 -5.58 9.99
C CYS A 308 -5.71 -4.66 11.20
N GLY A 309 -6.70 -3.85 11.57
CA GLY A 309 -6.54 -2.90 12.68
C GLY A 309 -5.51 -1.83 12.38
N GLY A 310 -4.65 -1.56 13.32
CA GLY A 310 -3.66 -0.48 13.25
C GLY A 310 -4.11 0.74 14.05
N ASP A 311 -3.21 1.68 14.23
CA ASP A 311 -3.43 2.94 14.93
C ASP A 311 -2.40 3.95 14.43
N GLU A 312 -2.54 4.34 13.16
CA GLU A 312 -1.63 5.29 12.52
C GLU A 312 -2.08 6.72 12.81
N PRO A 313 -1.30 7.51 13.58
CA PRO A 313 -1.67 8.88 13.91
C PRO A 313 -1.38 9.81 12.75
N VAL A 314 -2.37 10.64 12.40
CA VAL A 314 -2.22 11.73 11.43
C VAL A 314 -2.78 13.03 11.98
N ALA A 315 -2.27 14.17 11.48
CA ALA A 315 -2.75 15.48 11.87
C ALA A 315 -4.15 15.73 11.34
N ALA A 316 -5.03 16.26 12.18
CA ALA A 316 -6.36 16.69 11.80
C ALA A 316 -6.73 18.03 12.45
N GLU A 317 -7.51 18.85 11.74
CA GLU A 317 -7.94 20.16 12.22
C GLU A 317 -9.37 20.46 11.75
N PHE A 318 -10.17 21.07 12.62
CA PHE A 318 -11.48 21.58 12.27
C PHE A 318 -11.48 23.12 12.26
N GLU A 319 -12.06 23.70 11.23
CA GLU A 319 -12.41 25.13 11.23
C GLU A 319 -13.81 25.29 11.81
N LEU A 320 -13.95 26.16 12.82
CA LEU A 320 -15.22 26.42 13.50
C LEU A 320 -15.89 27.65 12.95
N GLY A 321 -17.19 27.56 12.70
CA GLY A 321 -18.10 28.69 12.44
C GLY A 321 -18.98 28.96 13.63
N GLU A 322 -20.05 29.76 13.43
CA GLU A 322 -20.98 30.12 14.50
C GLU A 322 -21.73 28.91 15.07
N ASP A 323 -22.10 27.96 14.23
CA ASP A 323 -22.93 26.80 14.56
C ASP A 323 -22.12 25.45 14.62
N GLY A 324 -20.81 25.51 14.83
CA GLY A 324 -19.93 24.35 14.87
C GLY A 324 -18.95 24.27 13.70
N ALA A 325 -18.38 23.08 13.44
CA ALA A 325 -17.36 22.94 12.41
C ALA A 325 -17.92 23.13 11.00
N VAL A 326 -17.19 23.88 10.17
CA VAL A 326 -17.54 24.19 8.77
C VAL A 326 -16.61 23.52 7.77
N ARG A 327 -15.38 23.15 8.21
CA ARG A 327 -14.40 22.40 7.41
C ARG A 327 -13.66 21.43 8.32
N MET A 328 -13.18 20.35 7.72
CA MET A 328 -12.32 19.35 8.35
C MET A 328 -11.09 19.16 7.48
N GLY A 329 -9.92 19.31 8.03
CA GLY A 329 -8.64 19.02 7.40
C GLY A 329 -8.04 17.76 7.99
N ILE A 330 -7.56 16.84 7.15
CA ILE A 330 -6.87 15.61 7.57
C ILE A 330 -5.62 15.44 6.72
N HIS A 331 -4.51 15.02 7.32
CA HIS A 331 -3.27 14.72 6.62
C HIS A 331 -3.26 13.27 6.12
N LEU A 332 -3.95 13.03 5.00
CA LEU A 332 -4.09 11.69 4.41
C LEU A 332 -2.96 11.32 3.44
N GLU A 333 -2.17 12.28 3.00
CA GLU A 333 -1.09 12.09 2.03
C GLU A 333 0.24 12.50 2.67
N ALA A 334 1.07 11.53 3.03
CA ALA A 334 2.33 11.78 3.74
C ALA A 334 3.29 12.72 2.98
N ASP A 335 3.28 12.66 1.64
CA ASP A 335 4.14 13.48 0.78
C ASP A 335 3.66 14.92 0.57
N LEU A 336 2.48 15.28 1.08
CA LEU A 336 1.96 16.64 1.00
C LEU A 336 2.18 17.38 2.32
N GLU A 337 2.58 18.65 2.23
CA GLU A 337 2.73 19.49 3.41
C GLU A 337 1.39 19.95 3.99
N GLU A 338 0.35 20.07 3.15
CA GLU A 338 -0.95 20.60 3.51
C GLU A 338 -1.93 19.51 3.93
N LEU A 339 -2.91 19.89 4.79
CA LEU A 339 -4.05 19.04 5.11
C LEU A 339 -5.01 18.97 3.92
N MET A 340 -5.65 17.83 3.71
CA MET A 340 -6.77 17.68 2.77
C MET A 340 -8.02 18.24 3.41
N TRP A 341 -8.51 19.37 2.88
CA TRP A 341 -9.63 20.10 3.44
C TRP A 341 -10.97 19.68 2.85
N PHE A 342 -11.81 19.09 3.66
CA PHE A 342 -13.19 18.73 3.37
C PHE A 342 -14.13 19.87 3.80
N LYS A 343 -15.07 20.25 2.97
CA LYS A 343 -16.09 21.27 3.29
C LYS A 343 -17.34 20.59 3.84
N LYS A 344 -17.89 21.13 4.93
CA LYS A 344 -19.17 20.65 5.47
C LYS A 344 -20.28 20.86 4.44
N VAL A 345 -21.01 19.80 4.14
CA VAL A 345 -22.18 19.84 3.26
C VAL A 345 -23.34 20.43 4.06
N LYS A 346 -23.94 21.50 3.55
CA LYS A 346 -25.17 22.03 4.16
C LYS A 346 -26.29 21.02 3.90
N GLU A 347 -26.93 20.56 4.96
CA GLU A 347 -28.17 19.79 4.81
C GLU A 347 -29.17 20.67 4.07
N THR A 348 -29.44 20.34 2.82
CA THR A 348 -30.56 20.91 2.10
C THR A 348 -31.81 20.30 2.73
N SER A 349 -32.50 21.03 3.57
CA SER A 349 -33.84 20.65 4.03
C SER A 349 -34.70 20.48 2.79
N LEU A 350 -34.89 19.21 2.38
CA LEU A 350 -35.91 18.90 1.39
C LEU A 350 -37.25 19.31 2.01
N PRO A 351 -38.06 20.14 1.32
CA PRO A 351 -39.41 20.42 1.81
C PRO A 351 -40.19 19.12 1.82
N LEU A 352 -40.68 18.74 3.00
CA LEU A 352 -41.62 17.67 3.19
C LEU A 352 -42.74 17.80 2.13
N ARG A 353 -42.80 16.87 1.20
CA ARG A 353 -43.95 16.68 0.33
C ARG A 353 -44.82 15.55 0.83
#